data_192d02221b6bc7185b2b574b0f1c2d03
#
_entry.id   192d02221b6bc7185b2b574b0f1c2d03
#
_cell.length_a   1.000
_cell.length_b   1.000
_cell.length_c   1.000
_cell.angle_alpha   90.00
_cell.angle_beta   90.00
_cell.angle_gamma   90.00
#
_symmetry.space_group_name_H-M   'P 1'
#
loop_
_entity.id
_entity.type
_entity.pdbx_description
1 polymer ?
#
loop_
_entity_poly.entity_id
_entity_poly.type
_entity_poly.pdbx_seq_one_letter_code
_entity_poly.pdbx_strand_id
1 'polypeptide(L)'
;MIRIIGSQEHVPEVRKRFVRGVPFFIHDNLIDRMTDHGDEGLLQDSEIMGLIIGNIYSDDEGMYAVATDVISSSLDADDTSVRFDQNDMTQLIESIDMLKGDERIIGWYHSHLGCGCFMSERDIATQDGIFGGRMGFAVVIDPVLRQLKVFDSTLGNPQPIQMIVME
;
A
#
# COMPACT_ATOMS: atom_id res chain seq x y z
N MET A 1 3.87 17.18 14.17
CA MET A 1 3.66 17.24 12.73
C MET A 1 4.92 16.81 12.00
N ILE A 2 4.86 15.75 11.23
CA ILE A 2 5.97 15.34 10.38
C ILE A 2 5.73 15.98 9.02
N ARG A 3 6.68 16.78 8.56
CA ARG A 3 6.56 17.48 7.29
C ARG A 3 7.67 17.00 6.36
N ILE A 4 7.29 16.40 5.25
CA ILE A 4 8.23 16.15 4.15
C ILE A 4 8.04 17.25 3.13
N ILE A 5 9.10 17.99 2.88
CA ILE A 5 9.11 19.06 1.90
C ILE A 5 10.12 18.69 0.82
N GLY A 6 9.63 18.09 -0.24
CA GLY A 6 10.44 17.72 -1.39
C GLY A 6 11.28 16.46 -1.20
N SER A 7 11.90 16.03 -2.27
CA SER A 7 12.63 14.76 -2.33
C SER A 7 13.97 14.76 -1.57
N GLN A 8 14.45 15.92 -1.17
CA GLN A 8 15.74 16.04 -0.48
C GLN A 8 15.60 16.28 1.02
N GLU A 9 14.39 16.59 1.48
CA GLU A 9 14.13 16.79 2.90
C GLU A 9 13.47 15.54 3.48
N HIS A 10 14.15 14.90 4.37
CA HIS A 10 13.64 13.76 5.12
C HIS A 10 13.68 14.07 6.61
N VAL A 11 13.04 13.28 7.42
CA VAL A 11 13.02 13.43 8.87
C VAL A 11 13.97 12.40 9.49
N PRO A 12 15.28 12.72 9.58
CA PRO A 12 16.29 11.73 9.96
C PRO A 12 16.04 11.09 11.32
N GLU A 13 15.55 11.87 12.26
CA GLU A 13 15.27 11.38 13.62
C GLU A 13 14.14 10.35 13.62
N VAL A 14 13.14 10.53 12.79
CA VAL A 14 12.05 9.58 12.66
C VAL A 14 12.55 8.29 12.00
N ARG A 15 13.36 8.41 10.96
CA ARG A 15 13.94 7.25 10.26
C ARG A 15 14.86 6.43 11.14
N LYS A 16 15.65 7.07 11.99
CA LYS A 16 16.55 6.39 12.93
C LYS A 16 15.83 5.49 13.94
N ARG A 17 14.53 5.70 14.14
CA ARG A 17 13.71 4.87 15.02
C ARG A 17 13.30 3.54 14.40
N PHE A 18 13.44 3.41 13.09
CA PHE A 18 13.08 2.18 12.39
C PHE A 18 14.26 1.23 12.37
N VAL A 19 14.06 0.10 12.99
CA VAL A 19 15.09 -0.95 13.09
C VAL A 19 14.99 -1.93 11.93
N ARG A 20 13.82 -1.98 11.25
CA ARG A 20 13.54 -2.94 10.17
C ARG A 20 12.69 -2.30 9.09
N GLY A 21 12.95 -2.74 7.84
CA GLY A 21 12.18 -2.35 6.68
C GLY A 21 12.48 -0.94 6.17
N VAL A 22 11.72 -0.54 5.19
CA VAL A 22 11.80 0.77 4.55
C VAL A 22 10.76 1.70 5.17
N PRO A 23 11.13 2.88 5.70
CA PRO A 23 10.12 3.83 6.20
C PRO A 23 9.09 4.17 5.12
N PHE A 24 7.82 4.06 5.47
CA PHE A 24 6.70 4.31 4.57
C PHE A 24 5.92 5.52 5.06
N PHE A 25 5.99 6.61 4.30
CA PHE A 25 5.35 7.88 4.61
C PHE A 25 4.05 8.01 3.83
N ILE A 26 2.97 8.39 4.50
CA ILE A 26 1.66 8.55 3.89
C ILE A 26 0.87 9.65 4.60
N HIS A 27 0.11 10.44 3.83
CA HIS A 27 -0.82 11.41 4.41
C HIS A 27 -2.04 10.73 5.01
N ASP A 28 -2.55 11.31 6.09
CA ASP A 28 -3.76 10.83 6.77
C ASP A 28 -4.97 10.76 5.84
N ASN A 29 -5.11 11.73 4.92
CA ASN A 29 -6.21 11.73 3.95
C ASN A 29 -6.19 10.51 3.02
N LEU A 30 -5.03 9.97 2.71
CA LEU A 30 -4.94 8.74 1.90
C LEU A 30 -5.37 7.51 2.73
N ILE A 31 -5.02 7.50 4.01
CA ILE A 31 -5.50 6.47 4.93
C ILE A 31 -7.02 6.51 5.02
N ASP A 32 -7.60 7.70 5.15
CA ASP A 32 -9.06 7.88 5.20
C ASP A 32 -9.73 7.35 3.93
N ARG A 33 -9.16 7.64 2.76
CA ARG A 33 -9.68 7.14 1.48
C ARG A 33 -9.64 5.60 1.40
N MET A 34 -8.56 4.99 1.87
CA MET A 34 -8.45 3.53 1.89
C MET A 34 -9.42 2.91 2.89
N THR A 35 -9.55 3.49 4.08
CA THR A 35 -10.47 2.98 5.10
C THR A 35 -11.93 3.17 4.73
N ASP A 36 -12.28 4.29 4.11
CA ASP A 36 -13.63 4.53 3.57
C ASP A 36 -13.99 3.49 2.49
N HIS A 37 -13.05 3.17 1.61
CA HIS A 37 -13.23 2.12 0.61
C HIS A 37 -13.44 0.75 1.27
N GLY A 38 -12.69 0.46 2.33
CA GLY A 38 -12.88 -0.76 3.13
C GLY A 38 -14.25 -0.83 3.79
N ASP A 39 -14.73 0.28 4.33
CA ASP A 39 -16.05 0.37 4.95
C ASP A 39 -17.17 0.19 3.91
N GLU A 40 -17.03 0.77 2.72
CA GLU A 40 -17.96 0.54 1.60
C GLU A 40 -18.03 -0.93 1.22
N GLY A 41 -16.87 -1.60 1.12
CA GLY A 41 -16.81 -3.02 0.85
C GLY A 41 -17.48 -3.85 1.93
N LEU A 42 -17.30 -3.50 3.18
CA LEU A 42 -17.94 -4.17 4.30
C LEU A 42 -19.47 -4.13 4.21
N LEU A 43 -20.04 -3.00 3.80
CA LEU A 43 -21.48 -2.86 3.59
C LEU A 43 -22.00 -3.82 2.51
N GLN A 44 -21.17 -4.21 1.58
CA GLN A 44 -21.51 -5.14 0.49
C GLN A 44 -20.99 -6.56 0.74
N ASP A 45 -20.45 -6.80 1.92
CA ASP A 45 -19.83 -8.08 2.30
C ASP A 45 -18.74 -8.50 1.31
N SER A 46 -17.95 -7.54 0.84
CA SER A 46 -16.91 -7.72 -0.16
C SER A 46 -15.57 -7.19 0.33
N GLU A 47 -14.51 -7.92 0.05
CA GLU A 47 -13.16 -7.41 0.18
C GLU A 47 -12.90 -6.40 -0.95
N ILE A 48 -12.09 -5.39 -0.65
CA ILE A 48 -11.73 -4.35 -1.62
C ILE A 48 -10.23 -4.37 -1.86
N MET A 49 -9.81 -3.73 -2.93
CA MET A 49 -8.42 -3.43 -3.15
C MET A 49 -8.21 -2.19 -4.02
N GLY A 50 -6.99 -1.72 -4.03
CA GLY A 50 -6.55 -0.60 -4.83
C GLY A 50 -5.04 -0.56 -4.90
N LEU A 51 -4.54 0.46 -5.59
CA LEU A 51 -3.10 0.68 -5.76
C LEU A 51 -2.65 1.91 -5.00
N ILE A 52 -1.40 1.89 -4.57
CA ILE A 52 -0.74 3.00 -3.90
C ILE A 52 0.32 3.56 -4.84
N ILE A 53 0.21 4.85 -5.11
CA ILE A 53 1.09 5.58 -6.01
C ILE A 53 2.05 6.41 -5.18
N GLY A 54 3.27 6.54 -5.65
CA GLY A 54 4.27 7.37 -4.99
C GLY A 54 5.67 7.16 -5.54
N ASN A 55 6.64 7.39 -4.68
CA ASN A 55 8.05 7.26 -5.03
C ASN A 55 8.83 6.56 -3.92
N ILE A 56 9.88 5.87 -4.33
CA ILE A 56 10.86 5.31 -3.42
C ILE A 56 12.14 6.11 -3.62
N TYR A 57 12.60 6.73 -2.56
CA TYR A 57 13.81 7.56 -2.53
C TYR A 57 14.93 6.85 -1.81
N SER A 58 16.15 7.28 -2.09
CA SER A 58 17.35 6.80 -1.41
C SER A 58 18.21 7.99 -1.01
N ASP A 59 18.73 7.98 0.20
CA ASP A 59 19.68 8.97 0.71
C ASP A 59 20.75 8.29 1.55
N ASP A 60 21.57 9.08 2.27
CA ASP A 60 22.68 8.57 3.08
C ASP A 60 22.24 7.60 4.20
N GLU A 61 20.99 7.70 4.64
CA GLU A 61 20.44 6.84 5.67
C GLU A 61 19.76 5.58 5.12
N GLY A 62 19.59 5.49 3.80
CA GLY A 62 18.97 4.37 3.12
C GLY A 62 17.72 4.76 2.35
N MET A 63 16.88 3.79 2.06
CA MET A 63 15.67 3.98 1.26
C MET A 63 14.49 4.38 2.12
N TYR A 64 13.58 5.14 1.53
CA TYR A 64 12.26 5.44 2.11
C TYR A 64 11.23 5.62 1.00
N ALA A 65 9.97 5.37 1.32
CA ALA A 65 8.88 5.47 0.37
C ALA A 65 7.91 6.58 0.81
N VAL A 66 7.35 7.29 -0.18
CA VAL A 66 6.34 8.33 0.05
C VAL A 66 5.15 8.03 -0.84
N ALA A 67 4.01 7.72 -0.23
CA ALA A 67 2.74 7.57 -0.94
C ALA A 67 2.17 8.96 -1.25
N THR A 68 1.79 9.19 -2.49
CA THR A 68 1.25 10.47 -2.97
C THR A 68 -0.20 10.38 -3.41
N ASP A 69 -0.67 9.19 -3.76
CA ASP A 69 -2.06 8.96 -4.15
C ASP A 69 -2.44 7.49 -3.94
N VAL A 70 -3.74 7.24 -3.89
CA VAL A 70 -4.30 5.90 -3.93
C VAL A 70 -5.37 5.82 -5.00
N ILE A 71 -5.42 4.70 -5.70
CA ILE A 71 -6.40 4.47 -6.76
C ILE A 71 -7.20 3.23 -6.39
N SER A 72 -8.48 3.42 -6.12
CA SER A 72 -9.38 2.32 -5.83
C SER A 72 -9.71 1.58 -7.13
N SER A 73 -9.69 0.25 -7.05
CA SER A 73 -10.18 -0.57 -8.14
C SER A 73 -11.71 -0.46 -8.18
N SER A 74 -12.25 -0.21 -9.37
CA SER A 74 -13.70 -0.26 -9.62
C SER A 74 -14.20 -1.68 -9.91
N LEU A 75 -13.31 -2.66 -9.82
CA LEU A 75 -13.69 -4.04 -10.03
C LEU A 75 -14.55 -4.49 -8.87
N ASP A 76 -15.79 -4.84 -9.18
CA ASP A 76 -16.69 -5.49 -8.25
C ASP A 76 -16.02 -6.80 -7.82
N ALA A 77 -15.58 -6.85 -6.59
CA ALA A 77 -15.17 -8.09 -5.97
C ALA A 77 -16.43 -8.92 -5.74
N ASP A 78 -16.83 -9.69 -6.73
CA ASP A 78 -17.85 -10.71 -6.56
C ASP A 78 -17.26 -11.79 -5.67
N ASP A 79 -17.90 -11.98 -4.53
CA ASP A 79 -17.58 -13.04 -3.56
C ASP A 79 -16.19 -12.96 -2.90
N THR A 80 -16.14 -13.44 -1.73
CA THR A 80 -15.05 -13.75 -0.78
C THR A 80 -13.60 -13.89 -1.32
N SER A 81 -13.38 -13.65 -2.59
CA SER A 81 -12.05 -13.62 -3.18
C SER A 81 -11.94 -12.46 -4.15
N VAL A 82 -11.25 -11.42 -3.74
CA VAL A 82 -10.75 -10.43 -4.68
C VAL A 82 -9.80 -11.13 -5.62
N ARG A 83 -10.34 -11.52 -6.75
CA ARG A 83 -9.52 -11.93 -7.88
C ARG A 83 -9.31 -10.69 -8.73
N PHE A 84 -8.15 -10.11 -8.63
CA PHE A 84 -7.67 -9.36 -9.75
C PHE A 84 -7.38 -10.35 -10.85
N ASP A 85 -8.19 -10.32 -11.88
CA ASP A 85 -7.76 -10.91 -13.13
C ASP A 85 -6.44 -10.23 -13.49
N GLN A 86 -5.46 -11.03 -13.84
CA GLN A 86 -4.14 -10.57 -14.24
C GLN A 86 -4.22 -9.52 -15.37
N ASN A 87 -5.24 -9.60 -16.23
CA ASN A 87 -5.48 -8.62 -17.28
C ASN A 87 -5.96 -7.28 -16.75
N ASP A 88 -6.86 -7.27 -15.77
CA ASP A 88 -7.38 -6.05 -15.17
C ASP A 88 -6.30 -5.30 -14.42
N MET A 89 -5.44 -6.03 -13.72
CA MET A 89 -4.29 -5.47 -13.03
C MET A 89 -3.29 -4.88 -14.03
N THR A 90 -2.99 -5.58 -15.10
CA THR A 90 -2.08 -5.10 -16.15
C THR A 90 -2.62 -3.83 -16.81
N GLN A 91 -3.90 -3.76 -17.14
CA GLN A 91 -4.52 -2.57 -17.71
C GLN A 91 -4.50 -1.39 -16.74
N LEU A 92 -4.75 -1.65 -15.46
CA LEU A 92 -4.72 -0.62 -14.43
C LEU A 92 -3.30 -0.07 -14.26
N ILE A 93 -2.30 -0.94 -14.22
CA ILE A 93 -0.88 -0.58 -14.14
C ILE A 93 -0.46 0.25 -15.36
N GLU A 94 -0.79 -0.19 -16.57
CA GLU A 94 -0.49 0.52 -17.80
C GLU A 94 -1.13 1.91 -17.84
N SER A 95 -2.38 2.02 -17.39
CA SER A 95 -3.10 3.29 -17.34
C SER A 95 -2.43 4.29 -16.41
N ILE A 96 -1.88 3.82 -15.29
CA ILE A 96 -1.21 4.65 -14.30
C ILE A 96 0.15 5.11 -14.80
N ASP A 97 0.94 4.23 -15.38
CA ASP A 97 2.25 4.55 -15.95
C ASP A 97 2.15 5.60 -17.05
N MET A 98 1.04 5.64 -17.79
CA MET A 98 0.79 6.65 -18.82
C MET A 98 0.37 8.02 -18.26
N LEU A 99 -0.13 8.09 -17.02
CA LEU A 99 -0.76 9.29 -16.47
C LEU A 99 0.12 10.08 -15.51
N LYS A 100 1.16 9.48 -14.97
CA LYS A 100 1.91 10.02 -13.83
C LYS A 100 3.41 10.00 -14.09
N GLY A 101 3.97 11.06 -14.59
CA GLY A 101 5.40 11.29 -14.85
C GLY A 101 6.39 10.42 -14.06
N ASP A 102 6.96 10.96 -12.97
CA ASP A 102 7.95 10.25 -12.16
C ASP A 102 7.34 9.32 -11.10
N GLU A 103 6.06 9.46 -10.83
CA GLU A 103 5.36 8.60 -9.87
C GLU A 103 5.13 7.22 -10.45
N ARG A 104 5.15 6.22 -9.57
CA ARG A 104 4.96 4.82 -9.92
C ARG A 104 4.10 4.12 -8.89
N ILE A 105 3.70 2.90 -9.19
CA ILE A 105 3.05 2.03 -8.23
C ILE A 105 4.11 1.56 -7.23
N ILE A 106 3.94 1.93 -5.96
CA ILE A 106 4.84 1.51 -4.88
C ILE A 106 4.20 0.50 -3.94
N GLY A 107 2.89 0.32 -4.04
CA GLY A 107 2.18 -0.58 -3.17
C GLY A 107 0.76 -0.86 -3.65
N TRP A 108 0.06 -1.63 -2.86
CA TRP A 108 -1.35 -1.91 -3.03
C TRP A 108 -2.00 -2.02 -1.66
N TYR A 109 -3.32 -1.92 -1.62
CA TYR A 109 -4.06 -2.12 -0.39
C TYR A 109 -5.23 -3.06 -0.65
N HIS A 110 -5.61 -3.78 0.38
CA HIS A 110 -6.77 -4.66 0.33
C HIS A 110 -7.38 -4.80 1.71
N SER A 111 -8.59 -5.29 1.79
CA SER A 111 -9.28 -5.51 3.05
C SER A 111 -9.46 -6.99 3.35
N HIS A 112 -9.48 -7.28 4.65
CA HIS A 112 -10.00 -8.52 5.20
C HIS A 112 -11.29 -8.21 5.96
N LEU A 113 -12.16 -9.18 6.12
CA LEU A 113 -13.47 -8.99 6.73
C LEU A 113 -13.56 -9.73 8.08
N GLY A 114 -12.74 -9.32 9.05
CA GLY A 114 -12.80 -9.82 10.41
C GLY A 114 -11.78 -10.87 10.80
N CYS A 115 -10.87 -11.24 9.90
CA CYS A 115 -9.81 -12.21 10.22
C CYS A 115 -8.47 -11.56 10.63
N GLY A 116 -8.42 -10.24 10.65
CA GLY A 116 -7.23 -9.48 11.03
C GLY A 116 -6.34 -9.10 9.85
N CYS A 117 -5.29 -8.33 10.16
CA CYS A 117 -4.36 -7.81 9.17
C CYS A 117 -3.11 -8.69 9.09
N PHE A 118 -3.03 -9.48 8.04
CA PHE A 118 -1.90 -10.34 7.71
C PHE A 118 -1.83 -10.54 6.20
N MET A 119 -0.73 -11.08 5.70
CA MET A 119 -0.59 -11.43 4.30
C MET A 119 -0.88 -12.92 4.13
N SER A 120 -2.02 -13.25 3.51
CA SER A 120 -2.36 -14.62 3.16
C SER A 120 -1.47 -15.13 2.02
N GLU A 121 -1.47 -16.44 1.76
CA GLU A 121 -0.75 -16.99 0.61
C GLU A 121 -1.18 -16.35 -0.72
N ARG A 122 -2.48 -16.07 -0.85
CA ARG A 122 -3.03 -15.38 -2.01
C ARG A 122 -2.52 -13.94 -2.09
N ASP A 123 -2.45 -13.24 -0.96
CA ASP A 123 -1.95 -11.87 -0.90
C ASP A 123 -0.47 -11.81 -1.31
N ILE A 124 0.32 -12.76 -0.84
CA ILE A 124 1.73 -12.88 -1.22
C ILE A 124 1.86 -13.13 -2.73
N ALA A 125 1.05 -14.03 -3.28
CA ALA A 125 1.04 -14.29 -4.72
C ALA A 125 0.63 -13.06 -5.54
N THR A 126 -0.35 -12.30 -5.06
CA THR A 126 -0.78 -11.04 -5.68
C THR A 126 0.36 -10.01 -5.66
N GLN A 127 1.03 -9.87 -4.54
CA GLN A 127 2.17 -8.96 -4.42
C GLN A 127 3.31 -9.35 -5.35
N ASP A 128 3.64 -10.62 -5.44
CA ASP A 128 4.65 -11.12 -6.37
C ASP A 128 4.25 -10.85 -7.82
N GLY A 129 2.97 -10.95 -8.13
CA GLY A 129 2.43 -10.65 -9.45
C GLY A 129 2.55 -9.18 -9.82
N ILE A 130 2.35 -8.27 -8.86
CA ILE A 130 2.44 -6.81 -9.08
C ILE A 130 3.90 -6.37 -9.18
N PHE A 131 4.74 -6.81 -8.26
CA PHE A 131 6.09 -6.25 -8.09
C PHE A 131 7.19 -7.16 -8.62
N GLY A 132 6.93 -8.46 -8.81
CA GLY A 132 7.97 -9.42 -9.14
C GLY A 132 9.04 -9.45 -8.06
N GLY A 133 10.30 -9.32 -8.44
CA GLY A 133 11.41 -9.21 -7.49
C GLY A 133 11.68 -7.79 -6.96
N ARG A 134 10.83 -6.82 -7.31
CA ARG A 134 10.98 -5.43 -6.88
C ARG A 134 10.35 -5.20 -5.51
N MET A 135 10.81 -4.14 -4.84
CA MET A 135 10.23 -3.71 -3.58
C MET A 135 8.79 -3.24 -3.77
N GLY A 136 7.90 -3.67 -2.91
CA GLY A 136 6.52 -3.25 -2.89
C GLY A 136 5.96 -3.25 -1.47
N PHE A 137 4.94 -2.42 -1.24
CA PHE A 137 4.27 -2.29 0.04
C PHE A 137 2.83 -2.80 -0.08
N ALA A 138 2.36 -3.44 0.97
CA ALA A 138 0.98 -3.89 1.06
C ALA A 138 0.35 -3.32 2.33
N VAL A 139 -0.76 -2.62 2.17
CA VAL A 139 -1.59 -2.17 3.28
C VAL A 139 -2.77 -3.11 3.40
N VAL A 140 -2.94 -3.70 4.57
CA VAL A 140 -4.08 -4.57 4.88
C VAL A 140 -4.99 -3.84 5.86
N ILE A 141 -6.27 -3.77 5.53
CA ILE A 141 -7.30 -3.10 6.32
C ILE A 141 -8.33 -4.13 6.76
N ASP A 142 -8.65 -4.16 8.03
CA ASP A 142 -9.78 -4.95 8.52
C ASP A 142 -10.83 -3.99 9.10
N PRO A 143 -11.88 -3.66 8.35
CA PRO A 143 -12.91 -2.71 8.81
C PRO A 143 -13.76 -3.27 9.94
N VAL A 144 -13.87 -4.58 10.08
CA VAL A 144 -14.59 -5.22 11.20
C VAL A 144 -13.84 -5.03 12.51
N LEU A 145 -12.54 -5.33 12.50
CA LEU A 145 -11.68 -5.22 13.68
C LEU A 145 -11.10 -3.82 13.87
N ARG A 146 -11.33 -2.91 12.92
CA ARG A 146 -10.79 -1.54 12.93
C ARG A 146 -9.27 -1.52 13.04
N GLN A 147 -8.61 -2.32 12.23
CA GLN A 147 -7.17 -2.47 12.18
C GLN A 147 -6.62 -2.12 10.79
N LEU A 148 -5.38 -1.65 10.77
CA LEU A 148 -4.62 -1.40 9.55
C LEU A 148 -3.16 -1.75 9.82
N LYS A 149 -2.54 -2.47 8.90
CA LYS A 149 -1.10 -2.79 8.95
C LYS A 149 -0.46 -2.61 7.58
N VAL A 150 0.83 -2.31 7.59
CA VAL A 150 1.65 -2.21 6.38
C VAL A 150 2.72 -3.29 6.42
N PHE A 151 2.94 -3.89 5.26
CA PHE A 151 3.97 -4.92 5.05
C PHE A 151 4.89 -4.48 3.91
N ASP A 152 6.17 -4.78 4.02
CA ASP A 152 7.11 -4.61 2.92
C ASP A 152 7.70 -5.95 2.47
N SER A 153 8.20 -5.98 1.25
CA SER A 153 8.78 -7.19 0.64
C SER A 153 10.31 -7.10 0.50
N THR A 154 10.96 -6.31 1.34
CA THR A 154 12.40 -6.04 1.24
C THR A 154 13.27 -7.30 1.22
N LEU A 155 12.87 -8.33 1.94
CA LEU A 155 13.62 -9.58 2.05
C LEU A 155 12.94 -10.76 1.31
N GLY A 156 12.06 -10.46 0.35
CA GLY A 156 11.35 -11.49 -0.39
C GLY A 156 10.14 -12.09 0.35
N ASN A 157 10.01 -11.83 1.64
CA ASN A 157 8.84 -12.19 2.44
C ASN A 157 8.24 -10.93 3.03
N PRO A 158 6.91 -10.72 2.94
CA PRO A 158 6.28 -9.56 3.55
C PRO A 158 6.53 -9.52 5.06
N GLN A 159 7.04 -8.38 5.52
CA GLN A 159 7.30 -8.13 6.93
C GLN A 159 6.50 -6.91 7.38
N PRO A 160 5.88 -6.96 8.57
CA PRO A 160 5.17 -5.80 9.09
C PRO A 160 6.17 -4.67 9.37
N ILE A 161 5.81 -3.47 8.95
CA ILE A 161 6.59 -2.25 9.16
C ILE A 161 5.73 -1.18 9.80
N GLN A 162 6.39 -0.13 10.28
CA GLN A 162 5.69 1.03 10.79
C GLN A 162 5.41 2.03 9.67
N MET A 163 4.20 2.55 9.68
CA MET A 163 3.77 3.61 8.78
C MET A 163 3.97 4.96 9.48
N ILE A 164 4.50 5.93 8.74
CA ILE A 164 4.67 7.29 9.24
C ILE A 164 3.56 8.13 8.63
N VAL A 165 2.64 8.56 9.46
CA VAL A 165 1.48 9.32 9.03
C VAL A 165 1.81 10.80 9.06
N MET A 166 1.56 11.47 7.95
CA MET A 166 1.69 12.93 7.80
C MET A 166 0.32 13.58 7.87
N GLU A 167 0.26 14.66 8.56
CA GLU A 167 -0.94 15.49 8.65
C GLU A 167 -0.93 16.64 7.62
#